data_aa4f9c14d9d52ecd14979c6c874cb528
#
_entry.id   aa4f9c14d9d52ecd14979c6c874cb528
#
_cell.length_a   1.000
_cell.length_b   1.000
_cell.length_c   1.000
_cell.angle_alpha   90.00
_cell.angle_beta   90.00
_cell.angle_gamma   90.00
#
_symmetry.space_group_name_H-M   'P 1'
#
loop_
_entity.id
_entity.type
_entity.pdbx_description
1 polymer ?
#
loop_
_entity_poly.entity_id
_entity_poly.type
_entity_poly.pdbx_seq_one_letter_code
_entity_poly.pdbx_strand_id
1 'polypeptide(L)'
;MKIMMSNRQGKTLAVTVTGPEHADVIVFSNSLGTDQGMWQSQVAALEQQFKVVTYDTRGHGQSDVIEQSSLQNLAEDVIDILDGLKIAKAYFCGISMGGITALWLGIHYPERFYSITVANSAAKIWTEEGWISRANTVLENGLAEIVATTHTRWFSHQFDYFNHALAQQTIQSLTTTPALGYAESCRALAHADVRDEIENISIPTLIIVGQNDPVTTVADGEWMQQKIPLSELFVIDASHLSNIEQSEKFTQILSHFILKIQ
;
A
#
# COMPACT_ATOMS: atom_id res chain seq x y z
N MET A 1 2.21 -3.04 19.65
CA MET A 1 3.59 -2.69 20.06
C MET A 1 4.27 -1.99 18.91
N LYS A 2 4.93 -0.85 19.15
CA LYS A 2 5.72 -0.13 18.12
C LYS A 2 7.19 -0.52 18.22
N ILE A 3 7.83 -0.82 17.09
CA ILE A 3 9.20 -1.32 17.00
C ILE A 3 9.93 -0.54 15.91
N MET A 4 11.17 -0.16 16.14
CA MET A 4 12.08 0.35 15.14
C MET A 4 12.97 -0.81 14.67
N MET A 5 12.82 -1.21 13.42
CA MET A 5 13.50 -2.38 12.85
C MET A 5 14.53 -1.95 11.81
N SER A 6 15.68 -2.61 11.81
CA SER A 6 16.67 -2.38 10.77
C SER A 6 16.42 -3.27 9.57
N ASN A 7 16.39 -2.69 8.36
CA ASN A 7 16.35 -3.45 7.12
C ASN A 7 17.76 -3.91 6.69
N ARG A 8 17.86 -4.68 5.61
CA ARG A 8 19.11 -5.20 5.03
C ARG A 8 20.12 -4.11 4.63
N GLN A 9 19.67 -2.87 4.44
CA GLN A 9 20.51 -1.70 4.15
C GLN A 9 20.97 -0.97 5.41
N GLY A 10 20.65 -1.48 6.61
CA GLY A 10 20.99 -0.86 7.90
C GLY A 10 20.18 0.40 8.21
N LYS A 11 19.03 0.59 7.55
CA LYS A 11 18.11 1.71 7.76
C LYS A 11 16.92 1.29 8.60
N THR A 12 16.36 2.25 9.32
CA THR A 12 15.29 2.00 10.27
C THR A 12 13.91 2.08 9.60
N LEU A 13 13.07 1.08 9.85
CA LEU A 13 11.66 1.06 9.52
C LEU A 13 10.83 1.09 10.81
N ALA A 14 9.83 1.97 10.85
CA ALA A 14 8.89 2.04 11.97
C ALA A 14 7.75 1.04 11.72
N VAL A 15 7.65 0.03 12.57
CA VAL A 15 6.69 -1.07 12.47
C VAL A 15 5.79 -1.09 13.70
N THR A 16 4.50 -1.32 13.50
CA THR A 16 3.54 -1.54 14.59
C THR A 16 2.94 -2.93 14.47
N VAL A 17 2.90 -3.65 15.58
CA VAL A 17 2.30 -4.98 15.67
C VAL A 17 1.19 -4.95 16.72
N THR A 18 -0.02 -5.37 16.33
CA THR A 18 -1.19 -5.51 17.22
C THR A 18 -1.80 -6.90 17.07
N GLY A 19 -2.72 -7.25 17.96
CA GLY A 19 -3.44 -8.52 17.92
C GLY A 19 -2.73 -9.68 18.61
N PRO A 20 -3.34 -10.90 18.59
CA PRO A 20 -2.83 -12.07 19.30
C PRO A 20 -1.50 -12.56 18.73
N GLU A 21 -0.59 -12.99 19.58
CA GLU A 21 0.79 -13.38 19.21
C GLU A 21 0.84 -14.55 18.23
N HIS A 22 -0.08 -15.52 18.38
CA HIS A 22 -0.08 -16.76 17.59
C HIS A 22 -1.14 -16.80 16.49
N ALA A 23 -1.84 -15.69 16.25
CA ALA A 23 -2.81 -15.60 15.17
C ALA A 23 -2.10 -15.46 13.81
N ASP A 24 -2.82 -15.79 12.74
CA ASP A 24 -2.37 -15.54 11.38
C ASP A 24 -2.07 -14.06 11.18
N VAL A 25 -1.06 -13.78 10.36
CA VAL A 25 -0.52 -12.43 10.19
C VAL A 25 -1.09 -11.76 8.95
N ILE A 26 -1.53 -10.51 9.10
CA ILE A 26 -1.82 -9.61 7.98
C ILE A 26 -0.82 -8.44 8.01
N VAL A 27 -0.16 -8.18 6.88
CA VAL A 27 0.72 -7.02 6.70
C VAL A 27 0.02 -6.00 5.81
N PHE A 28 -0.01 -4.73 6.23
CA PHE A 28 -0.56 -3.63 5.46
C PHE A 28 0.53 -2.70 4.93
N SER A 29 0.45 -2.34 3.65
CA SER A 29 1.39 -1.46 2.95
C SER A 29 0.70 -0.24 2.35
N ASN A 30 1.30 0.93 2.55
CA ASN A 30 0.69 2.25 2.40
C ASN A 30 0.68 2.76 0.96
N SER A 31 -0.16 3.76 0.70
CA SER A 31 -0.09 4.62 -0.48
C SER A 31 1.07 5.62 -0.37
N LEU A 32 1.54 6.14 -1.50
CA LEU A 32 2.52 7.22 -1.55
C LEU A 32 2.03 8.46 -0.79
N GLY A 33 2.85 9.00 0.08
CA GLY A 33 2.55 10.20 0.87
C GLY A 33 1.69 9.93 2.11
N THR A 34 1.44 8.68 2.46
CA THR A 34 0.71 8.30 3.68
C THR A 34 1.62 7.54 4.64
N ASP A 35 1.21 7.41 5.89
CA ASP A 35 1.85 6.58 6.90
C ASP A 35 0.94 5.41 7.32
N GLN A 36 1.44 4.55 8.20
CA GLN A 36 0.71 3.38 8.68
C GLN A 36 -0.64 3.71 9.36
N GLY A 37 -0.84 4.97 9.79
CA GLY A 37 -2.10 5.44 10.40
C GLY A 37 -3.30 5.35 9.47
N MET A 38 -3.09 5.35 8.14
CA MET A 38 -4.17 5.18 7.17
C MET A 38 -4.95 3.87 7.33
N TRP A 39 -4.38 2.87 8.01
CA TRP A 39 -4.96 1.55 8.23
C TRP A 39 -5.71 1.41 9.55
N GLN A 40 -5.90 2.51 10.31
CA GLN A 40 -6.50 2.48 11.65
C GLN A 40 -7.84 1.74 11.70
N SER A 41 -8.71 1.93 10.70
CA SER A 41 -10.02 1.26 10.65
C SER A 41 -9.89 -0.25 10.44
N GLN A 42 -8.97 -0.69 9.56
CA GLN A 42 -8.70 -2.10 9.30
C GLN A 42 -8.05 -2.77 10.50
N VAL A 43 -7.09 -2.09 11.14
CA VAL A 43 -6.44 -2.57 12.37
C VAL A 43 -7.49 -2.81 13.44
N ALA A 44 -8.33 -1.82 13.76
CA ALA A 44 -9.36 -1.93 14.79
C ALA A 44 -10.35 -3.07 14.54
N ALA A 45 -10.69 -3.33 13.27
CA ALA A 45 -11.61 -4.40 12.90
C ALA A 45 -10.99 -5.81 12.94
N LEU A 46 -9.67 -5.92 12.68
CA LEU A 46 -9.02 -7.21 12.44
C LEU A 46 -8.15 -7.67 13.62
N GLU A 47 -7.68 -6.77 14.47
CA GLU A 47 -6.71 -7.09 15.54
C GLU A 47 -7.22 -8.06 16.62
N GLN A 48 -8.52 -8.36 16.67
CA GLN A 48 -9.05 -9.38 17.57
C GLN A 48 -8.87 -10.80 17.03
N GLN A 49 -8.70 -10.95 15.72
CA GLN A 49 -8.63 -12.25 15.04
C GLN A 49 -7.26 -12.50 14.41
N PHE A 50 -6.57 -11.46 14.01
CA PHE A 50 -5.29 -11.50 13.31
C PHE A 50 -4.20 -10.78 14.08
N LYS A 51 -2.98 -11.24 13.90
CA LYS A 51 -1.79 -10.43 14.21
C LYS A 51 -1.59 -9.45 13.06
N VAL A 52 -1.83 -8.18 13.33
CA VAL A 52 -1.78 -7.12 12.30
C VAL A 52 -0.44 -6.41 12.38
N VAL A 53 0.24 -6.34 11.25
CA VAL A 53 1.52 -5.62 11.07
C VAL A 53 1.27 -4.45 10.13
N THR A 54 1.53 -3.25 10.61
CA THR A 54 1.57 -2.03 9.80
C THR A 54 2.97 -1.42 9.89
N TYR A 55 3.39 -0.69 8.87
CA TYR A 55 4.70 -0.05 8.88
C TYR A 55 4.68 1.25 8.09
N ASP A 56 5.56 2.17 8.44
CA ASP A 56 5.81 3.33 7.61
C ASP A 56 6.78 2.92 6.49
N THR A 57 6.38 3.13 5.24
CA THR A 57 7.24 2.90 4.09
C THR A 57 8.48 3.78 4.18
N ARG A 58 9.62 3.30 3.68
CA ARG A 58 10.86 4.10 3.60
C ARG A 58 10.57 5.53 3.14
N GLY A 59 11.14 6.52 3.82
CA GLY A 59 10.94 7.94 3.53
C GLY A 59 9.60 8.53 3.96
N HIS A 60 8.77 7.77 4.69
CA HIS A 60 7.47 8.21 5.21
C HIS A 60 7.38 8.00 6.72
N GLY A 61 6.50 8.77 7.36
CA GLY A 61 6.21 8.63 8.77
C GLY A 61 7.48 8.72 9.63
N GLN A 62 7.79 7.65 10.37
CA GLN A 62 8.97 7.55 11.24
C GLN A 62 10.06 6.62 10.69
N SER A 63 9.92 6.13 9.46
CA SER A 63 10.95 5.37 8.78
C SER A 63 12.01 6.29 8.17
N ASP A 64 13.25 5.79 8.11
CA ASP A 64 14.36 6.53 7.53
C ASP A 64 14.11 6.85 6.05
N VAL A 65 14.63 8.01 5.62
CA VAL A 65 14.75 8.33 4.20
C VAL A 65 15.90 7.51 3.61
N ILE A 66 15.61 6.81 2.51
CA ILE A 66 16.57 5.95 1.82
C ILE A 66 16.64 6.39 0.37
N GLU A 67 17.84 6.78 -0.07
CA GLU A 67 18.10 7.18 -1.44
C GLU A 67 18.16 5.96 -2.37
N GLN A 68 17.96 6.18 -3.67
CA GLN A 68 17.98 5.15 -4.71
C GLN A 68 16.95 4.02 -4.47
N SER A 69 15.75 4.42 -4.09
CA SER A 69 14.64 3.48 -3.88
C SER A 69 14.14 2.88 -5.21
N SER A 70 13.74 1.62 -5.17
CA SER A 70 13.13 0.88 -6.27
C SER A 70 11.94 0.07 -5.77
N LEU A 71 11.11 -0.46 -6.69
CA LEU A 71 10.02 -1.37 -6.32
C LEU A 71 10.54 -2.62 -5.61
N GLN A 72 11.68 -3.16 -6.05
CA GLN A 72 12.36 -4.26 -5.36
C GLN A 72 12.69 -3.90 -3.91
N ASN A 73 13.24 -2.72 -3.66
CA ASN A 73 13.60 -2.31 -2.30
C ASN A 73 12.35 -2.13 -1.41
N LEU A 74 11.22 -1.63 -1.96
CA LEU A 74 9.96 -1.55 -1.22
C LEU A 74 9.47 -2.94 -0.80
N ALA A 75 9.58 -3.92 -1.69
CA ALA A 75 9.21 -5.31 -1.42
C ALA A 75 10.19 -5.98 -0.43
N GLU A 76 11.49 -5.75 -0.59
CA GLU A 76 12.52 -6.29 0.31
C GLU A 76 12.41 -5.76 1.73
N ASP A 77 11.94 -4.51 1.94
CA ASP A 77 11.61 -4.00 3.28
C ASP A 77 10.53 -4.84 3.96
N VAL A 78 9.52 -5.29 3.21
CA VAL A 78 8.48 -6.18 3.74
C VAL A 78 9.07 -7.53 4.17
N ILE A 79 9.95 -8.10 3.35
CA ILE A 79 10.65 -9.35 3.69
C ILE A 79 11.51 -9.18 4.94
N ASP A 80 12.25 -8.07 5.05
CA ASP A 80 13.07 -7.76 6.24
C ASP A 80 12.21 -7.62 7.51
N ILE A 81 11.02 -7.02 7.39
CA ILE A 81 10.04 -6.95 8.49
C ILE A 81 9.57 -8.34 8.89
N LEU A 82 9.18 -9.19 7.92
CA LEU A 82 8.76 -10.56 8.20
C LEU A 82 9.87 -11.37 8.89
N ASP A 83 11.10 -11.27 8.39
CA ASP A 83 12.25 -11.98 8.93
C ASP A 83 12.60 -11.50 10.35
N GLY A 84 12.61 -10.19 10.58
CA GLY A 84 12.87 -9.61 11.89
C GLY A 84 11.80 -9.95 12.93
N LEU A 85 10.55 -10.13 12.51
CA LEU A 85 9.44 -10.58 13.35
C LEU A 85 9.34 -12.11 13.43
N LYS A 86 10.20 -12.86 12.73
CA LYS A 86 10.18 -14.34 12.63
C LYS A 86 8.85 -14.87 12.08
N ILE A 87 8.26 -14.17 11.12
CA ILE A 87 7.03 -14.54 10.44
C ILE A 87 7.40 -15.29 9.16
N ALA A 88 7.11 -16.57 9.12
CA ALA A 88 7.41 -17.42 7.96
C ALA A 88 6.50 -17.07 6.77
N LYS A 89 5.20 -16.83 7.03
CA LYS A 89 4.20 -16.58 6.00
C LYS A 89 3.08 -15.67 6.51
N ALA A 90 2.54 -14.80 5.65
CA ALA A 90 1.51 -13.83 6.02
C ALA A 90 0.50 -13.62 4.90
N TYR A 91 -0.63 -12.98 5.20
CA TYR A 91 -1.47 -12.27 4.22
C TYR A 91 -0.89 -10.88 4.01
N PHE A 92 -0.91 -10.39 2.79
CA PHE A 92 -0.43 -9.04 2.48
C PHE A 92 -1.53 -8.22 1.82
N CYS A 93 -1.72 -6.99 2.27
CA CYS A 93 -2.66 -6.05 1.67
C CYS A 93 -1.94 -4.71 1.43
N GLY A 94 -1.84 -4.30 0.18
CA GLY A 94 -1.25 -3.02 -0.19
C GLY A 94 -2.20 -2.17 -1.02
N ILE A 95 -2.14 -0.84 -0.82
CA ILE A 95 -2.92 0.12 -1.60
C ILE A 95 -1.99 1.01 -2.42
N SER A 96 -2.30 1.26 -3.69
CA SER A 96 -1.53 2.14 -4.58
C SER A 96 -0.07 1.67 -4.70
N MET A 97 0.91 2.44 -4.21
CA MET A 97 2.30 2.02 -4.11
C MET A 97 2.46 0.70 -3.36
N GLY A 98 1.72 0.50 -2.26
CA GLY A 98 1.67 -0.79 -1.56
C GLY A 98 1.06 -1.91 -2.40
N GLY A 99 0.14 -1.59 -3.29
CA GLY A 99 -0.50 -2.54 -4.20
C GLY A 99 0.46 -3.04 -5.30
N ILE A 100 1.24 -2.17 -5.92
CA ILE A 100 2.27 -2.62 -6.87
C ILE A 100 3.41 -3.35 -6.14
N THR A 101 3.69 -3.00 -4.88
CA THR A 101 4.58 -3.78 -4.00
C THR A 101 4.03 -5.19 -3.75
N ALA A 102 2.70 -5.35 -3.56
CA ALA A 102 2.05 -6.65 -3.45
C ALA A 102 2.26 -7.50 -4.71
N LEU A 103 2.12 -6.90 -5.90
CA LEU A 103 2.38 -7.61 -7.17
C LEU A 103 3.83 -8.11 -7.23
N TRP A 104 4.81 -7.26 -6.89
CA TRP A 104 6.22 -7.67 -6.85
C TRP A 104 6.45 -8.82 -5.88
N LEU A 105 5.87 -8.76 -4.69
CA LEU A 105 5.97 -9.82 -3.69
C LEU A 105 5.34 -11.13 -4.18
N GLY A 106 4.18 -11.05 -4.84
CA GLY A 106 3.51 -12.23 -5.41
C GLY A 106 4.30 -12.89 -6.55
N ILE A 107 5.09 -12.11 -7.30
CA ILE A 107 5.97 -12.62 -8.37
C ILE A 107 7.24 -13.26 -7.81
N HIS A 108 7.93 -12.57 -6.88
CA HIS A 108 9.30 -12.92 -6.50
C HIS A 108 9.42 -13.65 -5.15
N TYR A 109 8.38 -13.59 -4.29
CA TYR A 109 8.36 -14.20 -2.96
C TYR A 109 7.03 -14.92 -2.65
N PRO A 110 6.45 -15.69 -3.61
CA PRO A 110 5.12 -16.31 -3.42
C PRO A 110 5.05 -17.24 -2.21
N GLU A 111 6.17 -17.87 -1.82
CA GLU A 111 6.26 -18.76 -0.67
C GLU A 111 6.06 -18.06 0.68
N ARG A 112 6.27 -16.71 0.72
CA ARG A 112 6.14 -15.91 1.94
C ARG A 112 4.72 -15.42 2.20
N PHE A 113 3.79 -15.65 1.25
CA PHE A 113 2.42 -15.13 1.37
C PHE A 113 1.37 -16.21 1.11
N TYR A 114 0.33 -16.25 1.97
CA TYR A 114 -0.87 -17.05 1.74
C TYR A 114 -1.70 -16.47 0.59
N SER A 115 -1.79 -15.15 0.56
CA SER A 115 -2.38 -14.36 -0.52
C SER A 115 -1.84 -12.94 -0.51
N ILE A 116 -2.07 -12.25 -1.62
CA ILE A 116 -1.87 -10.80 -1.73
C ILE A 116 -3.19 -10.10 -2.06
N THR A 117 -3.34 -8.89 -1.54
CA THR A 117 -4.42 -7.96 -1.91
C THR A 117 -3.81 -6.72 -2.54
N VAL A 118 -4.25 -6.44 -3.76
CA VAL A 118 -3.86 -5.30 -4.58
C VAL A 118 -5.02 -4.32 -4.61
N ALA A 119 -4.96 -3.28 -3.80
CA ALA A 119 -6.03 -2.30 -3.70
C ALA A 119 -5.65 -1.00 -4.41
N ASN A 120 -6.57 -0.45 -5.21
CA ASN A 120 -6.41 0.85 -5.90
C ASN A 120 -5.00 1.01 -6.48
N SER A 121 -4.59 0.05 -7.32
CA SER A 121 -3.26 -0.05 -7.87
C SER A 121 -3.29 -0.60 -9.30
N ALA A 122 -2.15 -0.65 -9.95
CA ALA A 122 -1.98 -1.18 -11.29
C ALA A 122 -0.60 -1.84 -11.44
N ALA A 123 -0.43 -2.70 -12.45
CA ALA A 123 0.86 -3.31 -12.78
C ALA A 123 1.90 -2.28 -13.29
N LYS A 124 1.45 -1.12 -13.71
CA LYS A 124 2.22 0.11 -13.93
C LYS A 124 1.33 1.30 -13.58
N ILE A 125 1.78 2.15 -12.66
CA ILE A 125 1.03 3.32 -12.24
C ILE A 125 1.61 4.55 -12.94
N TRP A 126 0.79 5.20 -13.79
CA TRP A 126 1.15 6.42 -14.52
C TRP A 126 2.36 6.26 -15.45
N THR A 127 3.00 7.39 -15.84
CA THR A 127 4.16 7.39 -16.74
C THR A 127 5.46 7.67 -16.00
N GLU A 128 6.57 7.19 -16.55
CA GLU A 128 7.91 7.44 -16.01
C GLU A 128 8.19 8.95 -15.93
N GLU A 129 7.95 9.67 -17.03
CA GLU A 129 8.19 11.12 -17.12
C GLU A 129 7.34 11.89 -16.09
N GLY A 130 6.09 11.47 -15.88
CA GLY A 130 5.19 12.07 -14.91
C GLY A 130 5.71 11.93 -13.48
N TRP A 131 6.16 10.74 -13.12
CA TRP A 131 6.74 10.48 -11.80
C TRP A 131 8.07 11.22 -11.58
N ILE A 132 8.96 11.23 -12.57
CA ILE A 132 10.23 11.97 -12.50
C ILE A 132 9.99 13.47 -12.38
N SER A 133 9.07 14.03 -13.18
CA SER A 133 8.68 15.43 -13.08
C SER A 133 8.15 15.77 -11.68
N ARG A 134 7.27 14.92 -11.13
CA ARG A 134 6.74 15.10 -9.76
C ARG A 134 7.85 15.05 -8.70
N ALA A 135 8.79 14.10 -8.81
CA ALA A 135 9.92 14.00 -7.91
C ALA A 135 10.76 15.29 -7.91
N ASN A 136 11.07 15.82 -9.08
CA ASN A 136 11.85 17.05 -9.22
C ASN A 136 11.09 18.27 -8.66
N THR A 137 9.81 18.42 -8.98
CA THR A 137 8.96 19.50 -8.45
C THR A 137 8.92 19.48 -6.92
N VAL A 138 8.80 18.29 -6.32
CA VAL A 138 8.76 18.16 -4.85
C VAL A 138 10.11 18.51 -4.23
N LEU A 139 11.22 18.15 -4.85
CA LEU A 139 12.56 18.53 -4.36
C LEU A 139 12.81 20.02 -4.44
N GLU A 140 12.28 20.69 -5.46
CA GLU A 140 12.44 22.14 -5.67
C GLU A 140 11.49 22.97 -4.80
N ASN A 141 10.21 22.57 -4.72
CA ASN A 141 9.12 23.39 -4.18
C ASN A 141 8.49 22.82 -2.89
N GLY A 142 8.91 21.61 -2.46
CA GLY A 142 8.25 20.90 -1.37
C GLY A 142 6.92 20.30 -1.75
N LEU A 143 6.14 19.88 -0.75
CA LEU A 143 4.88 19.13 -0.92
C LEU A 143 3.61 20.00 -0.92
N ALA A 144 3.71 21.31 -0.72
CA ALA A 144 2.54 22.16 -0.49
C ALA A 144 1.48 22.07 -1.61
N GLU A 145 1.89 22.09 -2.88
CA GLU A 145 0.97 21.96 -4.03
C GLU A 145 0.36 20.56 -4.12
N ILE A 146 1.13 19.53 -3.79
CA ILE A 146 0.63 18.13 -3.75
C ILE A 146 -0.43 18.00 -2.66
N VAL A 147 -0.16 18.53 -1.46
CA VAL A 147 -1.10 18.52 -0.32
C VAL A 147 -2.40 19.24 -0.69
N ALA A 148 -2.30 20.43 -1.27
CA ALA A 148 -3.46 21.25 -1.63
C ALA A 148 -4.45 20.54 -2.57
N THR A 149 -3.97 19.63 -3.42
CA THR A 149 -4.80 18.95 -4.43
C THR A 149 -5.03 17.47 -4.16
N THR A 150 -4.37 16.88 -3.15
CA THR A 150 -4.40 15.43 -2.93
C THR A 150 -5.80 14.89 -2.64
N HIS A 151 -6.63 15.68 -1.93
CA HIS A 151 -8.00 15.28 -1.59
C HIS A 151 -8.86 14.96 -2.83
N THR A 152 -8.63 15.63 -3.96
CA THR A 152 -9.39 15.40 -5.22
C THR A 152 -9.03 14.07 -5.90
N ARG A 153 -7.91 13.48 -5.55
CA ARG A 153 -7.49 12.17 -6.04
C ARG A 153 -7.77 11.05 -5.05
N TRP A 154 -7.63 11.35 -3.75
CA TRP A 154 -7.77 10.35 -2.70
C TRP A 154 -9.22 10.01 -2.38
N PHE A 155 -10.13 10.98 -2.50
CA PHE A 155 -11.53 10.84 -2.10
C PHE A 155 -12.48 11.26 -3.22
N SER A 156 -13.64 10.62 -3.28
CA SER A 156 -14.70 11.00 -4.22
C SER A 156 -15.37 12.32 -3.82
N HIS A 157 -16.04 12.95 -4.76
CA HIS A 157 -16.77 14.20 -4.49
C HIS A 157 -17.89 14.06 -3.46
N GLN A 158 -18.38 12.84 -3.25
CA GLN A 158 -19.47 12.56 -2.32
C GLN A 158 -18.97 12.32 -0.89
N PHE A 159 -17.68 12.06 -0.72
CA PHE A 159 -17.09 11.79 0.58
C PHE A 159 -16.74 13.07 1.32
N ASP A 160 -17.32 13.24 2.51
CA ASP A 160 -17.03 14.39 3.38
C ASP A 160 -15.70 14.19 4.13
N TYR A 161 -14.58 14.26 3.37
CA TYR A 161 -13.24 14.14 3.94
C TYR A 161 -12.95 15.24 4.96
N PHE A 162 -13.64 16.37 4.89
CA PHE A 162 -13.42 17.53 5.77
C PHE A 162 -13.83 17.22 7.22
N ASN A 163 -14.92 16.47 7.40
CA ASN A 163 -15.44 16.07 8.70
C ASN A 163 -15.01 14.64 9.09
N HIS A 164 -14.20 13.97 8.28
CA HIS A 164 -13.75 12.61 8.55
C HIS A 164 -12.36 12.61 9.19
N ALA A 165 -12.26 12.29 10.49
CA ALA A 165 -11.04 12.41 11.28
C ALA A 165 -9.83 11.68 10.66
N LEU A 166 -10.01 10.42 10.22
CA LEU A 166 -8.92 9.64 9.63
C LEU A 166 -8.47 10.21 8.28
N ALA A 167 -9.40 10.73 7.45
CA ALA A 167 -9.04 11.36 6.18
C ALA A 167 -8.20 12.63 6.43
N GLN A 168 -8.58 13.46 7.39
CA GLN A 168 -7.81 14.65 7.77
C GLN A 168 -6.43 14.27 8.31
N GLN A 169 -6.35 13.27 9.17
CA GLN A 169 -5.07 12.78 9.69
C GLN A 169 -4.18 12.26 8.56
N THR A 170 -4.73 11.54 7.58
CA THR A 170 -3.99 11.02 6.43
C THR A 170 -3.50 12.14 5.50
N ILE A 171 -4.30 13.18 5.27
CA ILE A 171 -3.85 14.38 4.54
C ILE A 171 -2.74 15.10 5.33
N GLN A 172 -2.89 15.20 6.66
CA GLN A 172 -1.90 15.83 7.52
C GLN A 172 -0.55 15.09 7.49
N SER A 173 -0.54 13.75 7.43
CA SER A 173 0.71 12.97 7.35
C SER A 173 1.53 13.31 6.10
N LEU A 174 0.87 13.61 4.99
CA LEU A 174 1.55 14.07 3.77
C LEU A 174 2.29 15.40 3.98
N THR A 175 1.77 16.31 4.81
CA THR A 175 2.43 17.61 5.09
C THR A 175 3.75 17.46 5.81
N THR A 176 3.93 16.36 6.56
CA THR A 176 5.12 16.06 7.34
C THR A 176 6.07 15.07 6.68
N THR A 177 5.68 14.53 5.54
CA THR A 177 6.51 13.60 4.76
C THR A 177 7.77 14.33 4.26
N PRO A 178 8.99 13.80 4.46
CA PRO A 178 10.21 14.39 3.92
C PRO A 178 10.15 14.47 2.39
N ALA A 179 10.43 15.65 1.83
CA ALA A 179 10.41 15.86 0.37
C ALA A 179 11.31 14.85 -0.38
N LEU A 180 12.50 14.56 0.16
CA LEU A 180 13.39 13.55 -0.41
C LEU A 180 12.76 12.15 -0.37
N GLY A 181 12.14 11.76 0.74
CA GLY A 181 11.47 10.45 0.86
C GLY A 181 10.32 10.27 -0.13
N TYR A 182 9.49 11.30 -0.28
CA TYR A 182 8.43 11.32 -1.28
C TYR A 182 8.99 11.25 -2.72
N ALA A 183 10.04 12.02 -3.02
CA ALA A 183 10.66 12.05 -4.34
C ALA A 183 11.32 10.70 -4.69
N GLU A 184 11.98 10.04 -3.74
CA GLU A 184 12.56 8.70 -3.94
C GLU A 184 11.48 7.65 -4.22
N SER A 185 10.33 7.73 -3.55
CA SER A 185 9.19 6.86 -3.84
C SER A 185 8.58 7.16 -5.24
N CYS A 186 8.54 8.42 -5.67
CA CYS A 186 8.17 8.75 -7.06
C CYS A 186 9.16 8.13 -8.07
N ARG A 187 10.47 8.16 -7.80
CA ARG A 187 11.48 7.53 -8.66
C ARG A 187 11.32 6.00 -8.69
N ALA A 188 11.03 5.39 -7.54
CA ALA A 188 10.73 3.95 -7.49
C ALA A 188 9.52 3.60 -8.37
N LEU A 189 8.45 4.41 -8.32
CA LEU A 189 7.24 4.22 -9.15
C LEU A 189 7.49 4.52 -10.63
N ALA A 190 8.39 5.45 -10.96
CA ALA A 190 8.74 5.76 -12.35
C ALA A 190 9.24 4.52 -13.10
N HIS A 191 10.02 3.69 -12.44
CA HIS A 191 10.60 2.47 -13.01
C HIS A 191 9.85 1.19 -12.64
N ALA A 192 8.74 1.30 -11.89
CA ALA A 192 7.92 0.17 -11.50
C ALA A 192 6.99 -0.25 -12.65
N ASP A 193 7.33 -1.35 -13.30
CA ASP A 193 6.53 -1.97 -14.36
C ASP A 193 6.63 -3.50 -14.24
N VAL A 194 5.53 -4.15 -13.84
CA VAL A 194 5.47 -5.61 -13.66
C VAL A 194 4.52 -6.27 -14.66
N ARG A 195 4.12 -5.54 -15.73
CA ARG A 195 3.13 -6.01 -16.70
C ARG A 195 3.52 -7.30 -17.41
N ASP A 196 4.81 -7.48 -17.66
CA ASP A 196 5.32 -8.65 -18.37
C ASP A 196 5.52 -9.87 -17.45
N GLU A 197 5.40 -9.68 -16.12
CA GLU A 197 5.68 -10.73 -15.12
C GLU A 197 4.45 -11.14 -14.30
N ILE A 198 3.37 -10.33 -14.34
CA ILE A 198 2.18 -10.49 -13.48
C ILE A 198 1.48 -11.85 -13.67
N GLU A 199 1.63 -12.49 -14.85
CA GLU A 199 1.09 -13.82 -15.13
C GLU A 199 1.78 -14.93 -14.30
N ASN A 200 2.95 -14.65 -13.73
CA ASN A 200 3.71 -15.58 -12.90
C ASN A 200 3.19 -15.64 -11.44
N ILE A 201 2.25 -14.77 -11.06
CA ILE A 201 1.66 -14.81 -9.72
C ILE A 201 0.84 -16.08 -9.57
N SER A 202 1.31 -16.98 -8.69
CA SER A 202 0.75 -18.32 -8.48
C SER A 202 -0.03 -18.47 -7.17
N ILE A 203 -0.17 -17.39 -6.40
CA ILE A 203 -0.91 -17.38 -5.13
C ILE A 203 -2.25 -16.66 -5.26
N PRO A 204 -3.23 -16.96 -4.41
CA PRO A 204 -4.52 -16.28 -4.40
C PRO A 204 -4.34 -14.76 -4.30
N THR A 205 -5.00 -14.03 -5.20
CA THR A 205 -4.87 -12.58 -5.34
C THR A 205 -6.23 -11.91 -5.30
N LEU A 206 -6.43 -11.00 -4.35
CA LEU A 206 -7.58 -10.13 -4.30
C LEU A 206 -7.24 -8.79 -4.96
N ILE A 207 -8.07 -8.34 -5.88
CA ILE A 207 -7.96 -7.03 -6.50
C ILE A 207 -9.16 -6.20 -6.04
N ILE A 208 -8.91 -5.04 -5.43
CA ILE A 208 -9.94 -4.08 -5.01
C ILE A 208 -9.71 -2.78 -5.78
N VAL A 209 -10.73 -2.28 -6.46
CA VAL A 209 -10.65 -1.02 -7.20
C VAL A 209 -11.74 -0.05 -6.79
N GLY A 210 -11.42 1.22 -6.72
CA GLY A 210 -12.39 2.29 -6.53
C GLY A 210 -13.05 2.66 -7.85
N GLN A 211 -14.38 2.69 -7.90
CA GLN A 211 -15.12 3.05 -9.11
C GLN A 211 -14.80 4.48 -9.58
N ASN A 212 -14.50 5.37 -8.65
CA ASN A 212 -14.25 6.79 -8.88
C ASN A 212 -12.75 7.14 -8.80
N ASP A 213 -11.87 6.13 -8.84
CA ASP A 213 -10.42 6.36 -8.72
C ASP A 213 -9.85 6.96 -10.02
N PRO A 214 -9.34 8.22 -9.96
CA PRO A 214 -8.74 8.86 -11.13
C PRO A 214 -7.27 8.49 -11.36
N VAL A 215 -6.65 7.74 -10.43
CA VAL A 215 -5.23 7.38 -10.46
C VAL A 215 -5.02 5.98 -11.04
N THR A 216 -5.79 5.01 -10.53
CA THR A 216 -5.79 3.61 -11.00
C THR A 216 -7.23 3.18 -11.23
N THR A 217 -7.54 2.89 -12.48
CA THR A 217 -8.92 2.76 -12.95
C THR A 217 -9.47 1.35 -12.77
N VAL A 218 -10.81 1.20 -12.90
CA VAL A 218 -11.45 -0.12 -12.97
C VAL A 218 -10.85 -0.96 -14.09
N ALA A 219 -10.52 -0.35 -15.25
CA ALA A 219 -9.90 -1.04 -16.38
C ALA A 219 -8.52 -1.63 -16.03
N ASP A 220 -7.73 -0.96 -15.18
CA ASP A 220 -6.46 -1.51 -14.68
C ASP A 220 -6.69 -2.77 -13.84
N GLY A 221 -7.71 -2.75 -12.98
CA GLY A 221 -8.10 -3.91 -12.17
C GLY A 221 -8.60 -5.08 -13.02
N GLU A 222 -9.45 -4.81 -14.00
CA GLU A 222 -9.96 -5.82 -14.94
C GLU A 222 -8.82 -6.43 -15.77
N TRP A 223 -7.87 -5.60 -16.21
CA TRP A 223 -6.70 -6.09 -16.91
C TRP A 223 -5.83 -7.00 -16.03
N MET A 224 -5.57 -6.62 -14.78
CA MET A 224 -4.84 -7.46 -13.83
C MET A 224 -5.57 -8.78 -13.55
N GLN A 225 -6.91 -8.75 -13.40
CA GLN A 225 -7.72 -9.95 -13.20
C GLN A 225 -7.62 -10.92 -14.37
N GLN A 226 -7.58 -10.41 -15.60
CA GLN A 226 -7.42 -11.25 -16.80
C GLN A 226 -6.06 -11.92 -16.87
N LYS A 227 -5.04 -11.32 -16.25
CA LYS A 227 -3.65 -11.77 -16.31
C LYS A 227 -3.24 -12.68 -15.15
N ILE A 228 -3.78 -12.46 -13.95
CA ILE A 228 -3.43 -13.25 -12.75
C ILE A 228 -4.39 -14.43 -12.63
N PRO A 229 -3.91 -15.68 -12.75
CA PRO A 229 -4.77 -16.86 -12.84
C PRO A 229 -5.70 -17.10 -11.62
N LEU A 230 -5.20 -16.81 -10.41
CA LEU A 230 -5.93 -17.04 -9.15
C LEU A 230 -6.41 -15.72 -8.54
N SER A 231 -7.08 -14.87 -9.33
CA SER A 231 -7.51 -13.56 -8.86
C SER A 231 -9.02 -13.39 -8.81
N GLU A 232 -9.46 -12.58 -7.85
CA GLU A 232 -10.83 -12.10 -7.71
C GLU A 232 -10.82 -10.57 -7.74
N LEU A 233 -11.77 -9.95 -8.45
CA LEU A 233 -11.91 -8.49 -8.56
C LEU A 233 -13.18 -8.03 -7.86
N PHE A 234 -13.04 -6.97 -7.03
CA PHE A 234 -14.15 -6.25 -6.42
C PHE A 234 -14.05 -4.76 -6.73
N VAL A 235 -15.15 -4.19 -7.20
CA VAL A 235 -15.30 -2.75 -7.41
C VAL A 235 -16.05 -2.16 -6.22
N ILE A 236 -15.50 -1.10 -5.63
CA ILE A 236 -16.11 -0.37 -4.49
C ILE A 236 -16.47 1.04 -4.96
N ASP A 237 -17.62 1.56 -4.52
CA ASP A 237 -18.01 2.95 -4.76
C ASP A 237 -17.18 3.91 -3.89
N ALA A 238 -15.92 4.11 -4.29
CA ALA A 238 -14.92 4.93 -3.63
C ALA A 238 -13.92 5.47 -4.64
N SER A 239 -13.09 6.42 -4.21
CA SER A 239 -11.92 6.87 -4.95
C SER A 239 -10.65 6.11 -4.51
N HIS A 240 -9.46 6.76 -4.58
CA HIS A 240 -8.15 6.11 -4.46
C HIS A 240 -7.85 5.54 -3.08
N LEU A 241 -8.28 6.16 -1.97
CA LEU A 241 -8.13 5.62 -0.63
C LEU A 241 -9.42 4.93 -0.17
N SER A 242 -9.82 3.88 -0.90
CA SER A 242 -11.06 3.14 -0.66
C SER A 242 -11.11 2.49 0.74
N ASN A 243 -9.95 2.18 1.33
CA ASN A 243 -9.82 1.68 2.70
C ASN A 243 -10.24 2.70 3.77
N ILE A 244 -10.25 3.98 3.45
CA ILE A 244 -10.73 5.08 4.32
C ILE A 244 -12.16 5.44 3.96
N GLU A 245 -12.42 5.69 2.68
CA GLU A 245 -13.71 6.16 2.18
C GLU A 245 -14.83 5.15 2.40
N GLN A 246 -14.56 3.86 2.20
CA GLN A 246 -15.49 2.73 2.38
C GLN A 246 -14.89 1.68 3.32
N SER A 247 -14.43 2.12 4.49
CA SER A 247 -13.61 1.30 5.39
C SER A 247 -14.25 -0.02 5.80
N GLU A 248 -15.56 -0.03 6.08
CA GLU A 248 -16.29 -1.24 6.46
C GLU A 248 -16.38 -2.22 5.28
N LYS A 249 -16.75 -1.73 4.09
CA LYS A 249 -16.88 -2.55 2.89
C LYS A 249 -15.56 -3.13 2.46
N PHE A 250 -14.50 -2.31 2.47
CA PHE A 250 -13.13 -2.74 2.21
C PHE A 250 -12.71 -3.88 3.14
N THR A 251 -12.91 -3.69 4.44
CA THR A 251 -12.54 -4.67 5.46
C THR A 251 -13.34 -5.96 5.32
N GLN A 252 -14.64 -5.87 5.02
CA GLN A 252 -15.50 -7.05 4.79
C GLN A 252 -15.03 -7.87 3.59
N ILE A 253 -14.69 -7.21 2.46
CA ILE A 253 -14.17 -7.89 1.26
C ILE A 253 -12.85 -8.59 1.58
N LEU A 254 -11.91 -7.89 2.21
CA LEU A 254 -10.62 -8.44 2.61
C LEU A 254 -10.77 -9.65 3.54
N SER A 255 -11.56 -9.51 4.60
CA SER A 255 -11.80 -10.58 5.58
C SER A 255 -12.46 -11.80 4.94
N HIS A 256 -13.47 -11.59 4.11
CA HIS A 256 -14.17 -12.67 3.42
C HIS A 256 -13.22 -13.45 2.49
N PHE A 257 -12.39 -12.73 1.74
CA PHE A 257 -11.38 -13.36 0.87
C PHE A 257 -10.38 -14.18 1.67
N ILE A 258 -9.82 -13.65 2.76
CA ILE A 258 -8.87 -14.36 3.61
C ILE A 258 -9.51 -15.63 4.18
N LEU A 259 -10.72 -15.55 4.73
CA LEU A 259 -11.42 -16.70 5.32
C LEU A 259 -11.78 -17.79 4.30
N LYS A 260 -11.96 -17.44 3.02
CA LYS A 260 -12.25 -18.39 1.94
C LYS A 260 -11.05 -19.26 1.58
N ILE A 261 -9.84 -18.76 1.80
CA ILE A 261 -8.58 -19.42 1.40
C ILE A 261 -7.84 -20.09 2.57
N GLN A 262 -8.34 -19.93 3.81
CA GLN A 262 -7.88 -20.69 4.99
C GLN A 262 -8.37 -22.15 4.91
#